data_50ced657a1b15f7e631c686fa49447a2
#
_entry.id   50ced657a1b15f7e631c686fa49447a2
#
_cell.length_a   1.000
_cell.length_b   1.000
_cell.length_c   1.000
_cell.angle_alpha   90.00
_cell.angle_beta   90.00
_cell.angle_gamma   90.00
#
_symmetry.space_group_name_H-M   'P 1'
#
loop_
_entity.id
_entity.type
_entity.pdbx_description
1 polymer ?
#
loop_
_entity_poly.entity_id
_entity_poly.type
_entity_poly.pdbx_seq_one_letter_code
_entity_poly.pdbx_strand_id
1 'polypeptide(L)'
;MPSTRLVWTGRVVSFLGALPFVPSAAMKLLRHPEVVKGMTHLQLPESMILPLGILELLCLVAYAVPRTAVLGAILLTGYLGGAMLTHLRIGEPVYMHVGLGVFLWLGLFLREPRLRELLPLRKRDHAG
;
A
#
# COMPACT_ATOMS: atom_id res chain seq x y z
N MET A 1 -26.32 -1.95 5.52
CA MET A 1 -25.63 -2.61 4.40
C MET A 1 -24.99 -1.55 3.51
N PRO A 2 -23.74 -1.72 3.12
CA PRO A 2 -23.13 -0.80 2.15
C PRO A 2 -23.84 -0.97 0.79
N SER A 3 -23.99 0.12 0.05
CA SER A 3 -24.56 0.03 -1.31
C SER A 3 -23.57 -0.72 -2.21
N THR A 4 -24.12 -1.45 -3.18
CA THR A 4 -23.31 -2.16 -4.17
C THR A 4 -22.37 -1.21 -4.91
N ARG A 5 -22.86 0.00 -5.23
CA ARG A 5 -22.04 1.03 -5.89
C ARG A 5 -20.83 1.41 -5.06
N LEU A 6 -21.04 1.60 -3.75
CA LEU A 6 -19.98 1.99 -2.83
C LEU A 6 -18.90 0.89 -2.73
N VAL A 7 -19.32 -0.36 -2.61
CA VAL A 7 -18.41 -1.51 -2.56
C VAL A 7 -17.59 -1.61 -3.84
N TRP A 8 -18.24 -1.49 -5.00
CA TRP A 8 -17.56 -1.56 -6.29
C TRP A 8 -16.59 -0.37 -6.48
N THR A 9 -17.00 0.84 -6.08
CA THR A 9 -16.11 1.99 -6.11
C THR A 9 -14.87 1.73 -5.25
N GLY A 10 -15.06 1.17 -4.06
CA GLY A 10 -13.95 0.80 -3.18
C GLY A 10 -13.03 -0.23 -3.82
N ARG A 11 -13.56 -1.23 -4.51
CA ARG A 11 -12.76 -2.23 -5.21
C ARG A 11 -11.93 -1.61 -6.32
N VAL A 12 -12.53 -0.71 -7.11
CA VAL A 12 -11.82 -0.01 -8.19
C VAL A 12 -10.70 0.87 -7.61
N VAL A 13 -10.99 1.63 -6.57
CA VAL A 13 -9.99 2.49 -5.93
C VAL A 13 -8.85 1.66 -5.33
N SER A 14 -9.18 0.53 -4.69
CA SER A 14 -8.18 -0.39 -4.15
C SER A 14 -7.29 -0.96 -5.25
N PHE A 15 -7.89 -1.36 -6.36
CA PHE A 15 -7.15 -1.89 -7.51
C PHE A 15 -6.19 -0.86 -8.07
N LEU A 16 -6.66 0.39 -8.26
CA LEU A 16 -5.81 1.47 -8.76
C LEU A 16 -4.65 1.79 -7.81
N GLY A 17 -4.90 1.73 -6.51
CA GLY A 17 -3.86 1.94 -5.51
C GLY A 17 -2.85 0.80 -5.44
N ALA A 18 -3.30 -0.44 -5.63
CA ALA A 18 -2.45 -1.63 -5.58
C ALA A 18 -1.67 -1.85 -6.88
N LEU A 19 -2.21 -1.41 -8.01
CA LEU A 19 -1.65 -1.72 -9.33
C LEU A 19 -0.17 -1.34 -9.49
N PRO A 20 0.31 -0.15 -9.05
CA PRO A 20 1.72 0.19 -9.20
C PRO A 20 2.68 -0.72 -8.42
N PHE A 21 2.20 -1.39 -7.38
CA PHE A 21 3.03 -2.32 -6.60
C PHE A 21 3.36 -3.60 -7.36
N VAL A 22 2.53 -3.98 -8.34
CA VAL A 22 2.74 -5.20 -9.11
C VAL A 22 4.04 -5.13 -9.93
N PRO A 23 4.22 -4.15 -10.83
CA PRO A 23 5.48 -4.04 -11.56
C PRO A 23 6.65 -3.73 -10.63
N SER A 24 6.45 -2.96 -9.58
CA SER A 24 7.49 -2.64 -8.61
C SER A 24 8.05 -3.90 -7.95
N ALA A 25 7.18 -4.77 -7.45
CA ALA A 25 7.59 -6.04 -6.85
C ALA A 25 8.23 -6.97 -7.88
N ALA A 26 7.63 -7.08 -9.07
CA ALA A 26 8.14 -7.93 -10.14
C ALA A 26 9.55 -7.53 -10.57
N MET A 27 9.78 -6.24 -10.76
CA MET A 27 11.09 -5.73 -11.15
C MET A 27 12.16 -6.00 -10.09
N LYS A 28 11.79 -5.90 -8.80
CA LYS A 28 12.70 -6.23 -7.71
C LYS A 28 13.04 -7.73 -7.69
N LEU A 29 12.03 -8.58 -7.85
CA LEU A 29 12.25 -10.03 -7.87
C LEU A 29 13.10 -10.47 -9.04
N LEU A 30 12.97 -9.81 -10.19
CA LEU A 30 13.75 -10.08 -11.39
C LEU A 30 15.10 -9.35 -11.43
N ARG A 31 15.38 -8.51 -10.44
CA ARG A 31 16.58 -7.67 -10.38
C ARG A 31 16.77 -6.85 -11.66
N HIS A 32 15.70 -6.21 -12.11
CA HIS A 32 15.74 -5.38 -13.31
C HIS A 32 16.82 -4.28 -13.18
N PRO A 33 17.58 -3.99 -14.26
CA PRO A 33 18.64 -2.98 -14.20
C PRO A 33 18.19 -1.60 -13.68
N GLU A 34 16.96 -1.19 -14.00
CA GLU A 34 16.42 0.08 -13.49
C GLU A 34 16.23 0.08 -11.98
N VAL A 35 15.93 -1.08 -11.38
CA VAL A 35 15.83 -1.22 -9.93
C VAL A 35 17.22 -1.08 -9.30
N VAL A 36 18.24 -1.71 -9.91
CA VAL A 36 19.62 -1.60 -9.43
C VAL A 36 20.08 -0.15 -9.47
N LYS A 37 19.80 0.57 -10.56
CA LYS A 37 20.10 2.00 -10.66
C LYS A 37 19.37 2.82 -9.60
N GLY A 38 18.09 2.53 -9.37
CA GLY A 38 17.29 3.19 -8.35
C GLY A 38 17.85 2.98 -6.96
N MET A 39 18.28 1.77 -6.62
CA MET A 39 18.89 1.46 -5.32
C MET A 39 20.19 2.25 -5.13
N THR A 40 21.03 2.30 -6.16
CA THR A 40 22.25 3.10 -6.13
C THR A 40 21.93 4.58 -5.90
N HIS A 41 20.94 5.09 -6.62
CA HIS A 41 20.49 6.49 -6.46
C HIS A 41 20.00 6.78 -5.04
N LEU A 42 19.28 5.83 -4.44
CA LEU A 42 18.79 5.94 -3.06
C LEU A 42 19.88 5.62 -2.02
N GLN A 43 21.07 5.25 -2.46
CA GLN A 43 22.17 4.88 -1.58
C GLN A 43 21.85 3.66 -0.71
N LEU A 44 21.14 2.70 -1.28
CA LEU A 44 20.78 1.44 -0.63
C LEU A 44 21.59 0.29 -1.21
N PRO A 45 21.98 -0.71 -0.39
CA PRO A 45 22.73 -1.88 -0.88
C PRO A 45 21.88 -2.72 -1.85
N GLU A 46 22.50 -3.29 -2.88
CA GLU A 46 21.82 -4.22 -3.80
C GLU A 46 21.26 -5.44 -3.07
N SER A 47 21.88 -5.85 -1.97
CA SER A 47 21.41 -6.97 -1.17
C SER A 47 20.00 -6.77 -0.60
N MET A 48 19.48 -5.54 -0.59
CA MET A 48 18.13 -5.24 -0.13
C MET A 48 17.07 -5.47 -1.23
N ILE A 49 17.48 -5.59 -2.50
CA ILE A 49 16.51 -5.66 -3.61
C ILE A 49 15.57 -6.85 -3.45
N LEU A 50 16.13 -8.05 -3.32
CA LEU A 50 15.33 -9.27 -3.23
C LEU A 50 14.47 -9.31 -1.95
N PRO A 51 15.02 -9.03 -0.75
CA PRO A 51 14.18 -8.95 0.45
C PRO A 51 13.04 -7.94 0.34
N LEU A 52 13.29 -6.76 -0.22
CA LEU A 52 12.24 -5.74 -0.41
C LEU A 52 11.20 -6.20 -1.41
N GLY A 53 11.61 -6.86 -2.50
CA GLY A 53 10.67 -7.41 -3.48
C GLY A 53 9.76 -8.47 -2.88
N ILE A 54 10.32 -9.37 -2.09
CA ILE A 54 9.55 -10.42 -1.40
C ILE A 54 8.59 -9.78 -0.41
N LEU A 55 9.06 -8.83 0.40
CA LEU A 55 8.23 -8.13 1.37
C LEU A 55 7.07 -7.41 0.69
N GLU A 56 7.36 -6.66 -0.39
CA GLU A 56 6.35 -5.94 -1.15
C GLU A 56 5.30 -6.88 -1.73
N LEU A 57 5.73 -8.01 -2.29
CA LEU A 57 4.82 -9.02 -2.84
C LEU A 57 3.92 -9.61 -1.76
N LEU A 58 4.47 -9.97 -0.61
CA LEU A 58 3.69 -10.53 0.49
C LEU A 58 2.66 -9.52 1.02
N CYS A 59 3.04 -8.27 1.14
CA CYS A 59 2.12 -7.20 1.54
C CYS A 59 0.99 -7.03 0.52
N LEU A 60 1.34 -7.07 -0.76
CA LEU A 60 0.38 -6.93 -1.86
C LEU A 60 -0.62 -8.09 -1.88
N VAL A 61 -0.14 -9.32 -1.71
CA VAL A 61 -1.00 -10.51 -1.65
C VAL A 61 -1.93 -10.42 -0.46
N ALA A 62 -1.43 -10.04 0.71
CA ALA A 62 -2.26 -9.86 1.90
C ALA A 62 -3.38 -8.84 1.65
N TYR A 63 -3.07 -7.74 0.97
CA TYR A 63 -4.06 -6.71 0.63
C TYR A 63 -5.09 -7.22 -0.38
N ALA A 64 -4.66 -8.04 -1.34
CA ALA A 64 -5.55 -8.56 -2.40
C ALA A 64 -6.54 -9.61 -1.88
N VAL A 65 -6.18 -10.35 -0.83
CA VAL A 65 -7.05 -11.37 -0.23
C VAL A 65 -8.04 -10.67 0.72
N PRO A 66 -9.37 -10.81 0.51
CA PRO A 66 -10.36 -10.08 1.32
C PRO A 66 -10.22 -10.28 2.83
N ARG A 67 -9.89 -11.49 3.28
CA ARG A 67 -9.77 -11.79 4.72
C ARG A 67 -8.58 -11.11 5.37
N THR A 68 -7.55 -10.77 4.62
CA THR A 68 -6.32 -10.15 5.12
C THR A 68 -6.10 -8.74 4.56
N ALA A 69 -7.12 -8.17 3.92
CA ALA A 69 -6.97 -6.87 3.24
C ALA A 69 -6.58 -5.74 4.20
N VAL A 70 -7.18 -5.69 5.37
CA VAL A 70 -6.84 -4.66 6.37
C VAL A 70 -5.41 -4.85 6.88
N LEU A 71 -5.02 -6.08 7.17
CA LEU A 71 -3.64 -6.39 7.53
C LEU A 71 -2.68 -5.97 6.42
N GLY A 72 -3.04 -6.29 5.17
CA GLY A 72 -2.26 -5.89 4.00
C GLY A 72 -2.11 -4.37 3.89
N ALA A 73 -3.16 -3.62 4.18
CA ALA A 73 -3.10 -2.16 4.18
C ALA A 73 -2.15 -1.63 5.25
N ILE A 74 -2.17 -2.23 6.44
CA ILE A 74 -1.25 -1.86 7.52
C ILE A 74 0.20 -2.11 7.08
N LEU A 75 0.46 -3.29 6.53
CA LEU A 75 1.80 -3.66 6.08
C LEU A 75 2.28 -2.78 4.93
N LEU A 76 1.42 -2.49 3.94
CA LEU A 76 1.75 -1.60 2.84
C LEU A 76 1.98 -0.17 3.31
N THR A 77 1.26 0.29 4.33
CA THR A 77 1.48 1.60 4.93
C THR A 77 2.89 1.68 5.53
N GLY A 78 3.32 0.64 6.23
CA GLY A 78 4.68 0.56 6.74
C GLY A 78 5.71 0.56 5.63
N TYR A 79 5.49 -0.22 4.59
CA TYR A 79 6.37 -0.27 3.42
C TYR A 79 6.48 1.10 2.75
N LEU A 80 5.35 1.77 2.53
CA LEU A 80 5.32 3.11 1.94
C LEU A 80 6.02 4.13 2.84
N GLY A 81 5.83 4.03 4.15
CA GLY A 81 6.51 4.92 5.11
C GLY A 81 8.02 4.80 5.01
N GLY A 82 8.54 3.58 4.90
CA GLY A 82 9.96 3.35 4.69
C GLY A 82 10.47 3.92 3.37
N ALA A 83 9.70 3.71 2.30
CA ALA A 83 10.02 4.26 0.99
C ALA A 83 10.01 5.79 1.00
N MET A 84 9.02 6.40 1.67
CA MET A 84 8.93 7.86 1.80
C MET A 84 10.15 8.43 2.50
N LEU A 85 10.53 7.85 3.64
CA LEU A 85 11.71 8.32 4.38
C LEU A 85 12.98 8.20 3.53
N THR A 86 13.11 7.10 2.80
CA THR A 86 14.25 6.86 1.93
C THR A 86 14.38 7.93 0.85
N HIS A 87 13.26 8.32 0.23
CA HIS A 87 13.24 9.38 -0.78
C HIS A 87 13.45 10.77 -0.18
N LEU A 88 12.79 11.06 0.96
CA LEU A 88 12.96 12.35 1.64
C LEU A 88 14.40 12.59 2.08
N ARG A 89 15.10 11.54 2.47
CA ARG A 89 16.49 11.62 2.90
C ARG A 89 17.40 12.24 1.84
N ILE A 90 17.09 12.02 0.57
CA ILE A 90 17.87 12.57 -0.55
C ILE A 90 17.17 13.77 -1.23
N GLY A 91 16.15 14.33 -0.57
CA GLY A 91 15.47 15.53 -1.05
C GLY A 91 14.43 15.30 -2.15
N GLU A 92 14.01 14.06 -2.38
CA GLU A 92 12.99 13.77 -3.38
C GLU A 92 11.58 13.91 -2.81
N PRO A 93 10.60 14.33 -3.65
CA PRO A 93 9.20 14.45 -3.20
C PRO A 93 8.55 13.07 -3.03
N VAL A 94 7.52 13.00 -2.17
CA VAL A 94 6.84 11.75 -1.84
C VAL A 94 5.34 11.80 -2.16
N TYR A 95 4.92 12.68 -3.04
CA TYR A 95 3.49 12.85 -3.37
C TYR A 95 2.85 11.55 -3.86
N MET A 96 3.55 10.79 -4.70
CA MET A 96 3.05 9.52 -5.22
C MET A 96 2.84 8.51 -4.09
N HIS A 97 3.78 8.43 -3.16
CA HIS A 97 3.69 7.50 -2.01
C HIS A 97 2.47 7.83 -1.14
N VAL A 98 2.27 9.12 -0.85
CA VAL A 98 1.10 9.57 -0.08
C VAL A 98 -0.19 9.23 -0.83
N GLY A 99 -0.24 9.52 -2.12
CA GLY A 99 -1.40 9.22 -2.96
C GLY A 99 -1.75 7.74 -2.99
N LEU A 100 -0.75 6.87 -3.12
CA LEU A 100 -0.97 5.42 -3.10
C LEU A 100 -1.52 4.97 -1.75
N GLY A 101 -0.97 5.48 -0.65
CA GLY A 101 -1.48 5.16 0.69
C GLY A 101 -2.92 5.59 0.87
N VAL A 102 -3.27 6.78 0.41
CA VAL A 102 -4.65 7.28 0.45
C VAL A 102 -5.58 6.36 -0.35
N PHE A 103 -5.18 5.96 -1.56
CA PHE A 103 -6.00 5.07 -2.40
C PHE A 103 -6.22 3.72 -1.75
N LEU A 104 -5.18 3.13 -1.16
CA LEU A 104 -5.29 1.82 -0.51
C LEU A 104 -6.29 1.87 0.66
N TRP A 105 -6.19 2.87 1.51
CA TRP A 105 -7.09 3.00 2.67
C TRP A 105 -8.48 3.48 2.26
N LEU A 106 -8.59 4.40 1.29
CA LEU A 106 -9.89 4.84 0.80
C LEU A 106 -10.66 3.69 0.16
N GLY A 107 -9.97 2.85 -0.62
CA GLY A 107 -10.60 1.67 -1.21
C GLY A 107 -11.19 0.74 -0.15
N LEU A 108 -10.45 0.47 0.92
CA LEU A 108 -10.95 -0.33 2.04
C LEU A 108 -12.08 0.38 2.78
N PHE A 109 -11.93 1.67 3.03
CA PHE A 109 -12.94 2.48 3.73
C PHE A 109 -14.28 2.41 3.02
N LEU A 110 -14.26 2.46 1.68
CA LEU A 110 -15.49 2.44 0.89
C LEU A 110 -16.16 1.06 0.84
N ARG A 111 -15.38 -0.02 0.92
CA ARG A 111 -15.91 -1.39 0.79
C ARG A 111 -16.03 -2.18 2.08
N GLU A 112 -15.47 -1.67 3.20
CA GLU A 112 -15.48 -2.36 4.48
C GLU A 112 -16.20 -1.51 5.53
N PRO A 113 -17.47 -1.85 5.87
CA PRO A 113 -18.26 -1.06 6.82
C PRO A 113 -17.64 -0.95 8.21
N ARG A 114 -16.95 -2.00 8.67
CA ARG A 114 -16.33 -2.01 10.00
C ARG A 114 -15.24 -0.95 10.11
N LEU A 115 -14.52 -0.70 9.02
CA LEU A 115 -13.46 0.29 9.00
C LEU A 115 -14.02 1.71 9.16
N ARG A 116 -15.20 1.98 8.60
CA ARG A 116 -15.87 3.26 8.73
C ARG A 116 -16.33 3.55 10.15
N GLU A 117 -16.49 2.53 10.96
CA GLU A 117 -16.82 2.69 12.39
C GLU A 117 -15.61 3.11 13.21
N LEU A 118 -14.39 2.88 12.70
CA LEU A 118 -13.14 3.16 13.39
C LEU A 118 -12.45 4.43 12.88
N LEU A 119 -12.62 4.76 11.61
CA LEU A 119 -11.90 5.85 10.94
C LEU A 119 -12.88 6.90 10.40
N PRO A 120 -12.51 8.17 10.43
CA PRO A 120 -11.35 8.75 11.10
C PRO A 120 -11.49 8.81 12.61
N LEU A 121 -12.71 8.71 13.11
CA LEU A 121 -13.01 8.70 14.55
C LEU A 121 -13.86 7.49 14.87
N ARG A 122 -13.49 6.79 15.92
CA ARG A 122 -14.29 5.65 16.39
C ARG A 122 -15.67 6.11 16.81
N LYS A 123 -16.69 5.51 16.24
CA LYS A 123 -18.07 5.80 16.61
C LYS A 123 -18.36 5.30 18.02
N ARG A 124 -19.16 6.06 18.77
CA ARG A 124 -19.59 5.65 20.10
C ARG A 124 -20.51 4.45 19.99
N ASP A 125 -20.37 3.50 20.93
CA ASP A 125 -21.32 2.40 21.05
C ASP A 125 -22.68 2.95 21.43
N HIS A 126 -23.72 2.43 20.78
CA HIS A 126 -25.10 2.79 21.07
C HIS A 126 -25.70 1.96 22.21
N ALA A 127 -24.92 1.01 22.77
CA ALA A 127 -25.31 0.23 23.94
C ALA A 127 -25.16 1.13 25.16
N GLY A 128 -26.17 1.90 25.42
CA GLY A 128 -26.19 2.80 26.56
C GLY A 128 -27.02 2.26 27.67
#